data_8b81ec7988d400ea8c38da84fa844947
#
_entry.id   8b81ec7988d400ea8c38da84fa844947
#
_cell.length_a   1.000
_cell.length_b   1.000
_cell.length_c   1.000
_cell.angle_alpha   90.00
_cell.angle_beta   90.00
_cell.angle_gamma   90.00
#
_symmetry.space_group_name_H-M   'P 1'
#
loop_
_entity.id
_entity.type
_entity.pdbx_description
1 polymer ?
#
loop_
_entity_poly.entity_id
_entity_poly.type
_entity_poly.pdbx_seq_one_letter_code
_entity_poly.pdbx_strand_id
1 'polypeptide(L)' 'MKILNLYACLGGNRFLWHDEHEITAVEMDPELARLYSERFPNDTVIVGDAHQYLLDHYKEFDFIWS' A
#
# COMPACT_ATOMS: atom_id res chain seq x y z
N MET A 1 -5.66 11.71 4.45
CA MET A 1 -4.56 11.97 3.51
C MET A 1 -4.34 10.76 2.59
N LYS A 2 -3.60 10.96 1.52
CA LYS A 2 -3.24 9.86 0.61
C LYS A 2 -1.91 9.26 1.07
N ILE A 3 -1.93 8.00 1.45
CA ILE A 3 -0.78 7.30 2.00
C ILE A 3 -0.33 6.19 1.03
N LEU A 4 0.97 6.17 0.75
CA LEU A 4 1.58 5.09 -0.02
C LEU A 4 2.28 4.13 0.95
N ASN A 5 1.86 2.86 0.94
CA ASN A 5 2.42 1.81 1.78
C ASN A 5 3.22 0.85 0.91
N LEU A 6 4.53 1.06 0.88
CA LEU A 6 5.45 0.22 0.11
C LEU A 6 5.83 -1.03 0.89
N TYR A 7 6.03 -2.14 0.17
CA TYR A 7 6.39 -3.42 0.77
C TYR A 7 5.36 -3.87 1.80
N ALA A 8 4.09 -3.80 1.41
CA ALA A 8 2.96 -3.94 2.32
C ALA A 8 2.87 -5.31 3.01
N CYS A 9 3.34 -6.38 2.36
CA CYS A 9 3.28 -7.74 2.87
C CYS A 9 1.88 -8.11 3.35
N LEU A 10 1.72 -8.49 4.63
CA LEU A 10 0.42 -8.84 5.20
C LEU A 10 -0.25 -7.68 5.92
N GLY A 11 0.31 -6.47 5.79
CA GLY A 11 -0.32 -5.27 6.30
C GLY A 11 -0.11 -5.02 7.79
N GLY A 12 0.99 -5.54 8.36
CA GLY A 12 1.27 -5.34 9.79
C GLY A 12 1.31 -3.88 10.20
N ASN A 13 1.90 -3.02 9.37
CA ASN A 13 1.97 -1.59 9.65
C ASN A 13 0.68 -0.84 9.31
N ARG A 14 -0.22 -1.45 8.55
CA ARG A 14 -1.48 -0.81 8.12
C ARG A 14 -2.36 -0.43 9.31
N PHE A 15 -2.27 -1.15 10.40
CA PHE A 15 -3.06 -0.87 11.60
C PHE A 15 -2.70 0.47 12.26
N LEU A 16 -1.60 1.09 11.88
CA LEU A 16 -1.20 2.41 12.38
C LEU A 16 -2.09 3.53 11.84
N TRP A 17 -2.85 3.27 10.77
CA TRP A 17 -3.65 4.29 10.10
C TRP A 17 -5.14 3.99 10.20
N HIS A 18 -5.92 5.06 10.36
CA HIS A 18 -7.37 4.96 10.42
C HIS A 18 -7.99 4.86 9.02
N ASP A 19 -9.24 4.41 8.96
CA ASP A 19 -9.93 4.18 7.69
C ASP A 19 -10.27 5.47 6.94
N GLU A 20 -10.14 6.63 7.57
CA GLU A 20 -10.37 7.90 6.88
C GLU A 20 -9.28 8.26 5.88
N HIS A 21 -8.16 7.55 5.89
CA HIS A 21 -7.09 7.78 4.93
C HIS A 21 -7.26 6.93 3.69
N GLU A 22 -6.83 7.48 2.56
CA GLU A 22 -6.82 6.77 1.29
C GLU A 22 -5.47 6.06 1.15
N ILE A 23 -5.47 4.73 1.25
CA ILE A 23 -4.26 3.93 1.30
C ILE A 23 -4.05 3.21 -0.03
N THR A 24 -2.85 3.37 -0.61
CA THR A 24 -2.39 2.56 -1.73
C THR A 24 -1.23 1.70 -1.24
N ALA A 25 -1.38 0.39 -1.33
CA ALA A 25 -0.38 -0.58 -0.91
C ALA A 25 0.27 -1.21 -2.13
N VAL A 26 1.59 -1.33 -2.12
CA VAL A 26 2.34 -1.97 -3.21
C VAL A 26 3.03 -3.21 -2.67
N GLU A 27 2.81 -4.34 -3.31
CA GLU A 27 3.38 -5.62 -2.94
C GLU A 27 3.76 -6.40 -4.20
N MET A 28 4.98 -6.93 -4.24
CA MET A 28 5.46 -7.65 -5.41
C MET A 28 4.91 -9.07 -5.49
N ASP A 29 4.68 -9.73 -4.35
CA ASP A 29 4.17 -11.10 -4.31
C ASP A 29 2.64 -11.09 -4.47
N PRO A 30 2.11 -11.69 -5.57
CA PRO A 30 0.67 -11.67 -5.81
C PRO A 30 -0.16 -12.33 -4.69
N GLU A 31 0.38 -13.37 -4.05
CA GLU A 31 -0.33 -14.05 -2.96
C GLU A 31 -0.42 -13.17 -1.72
N LEU A 32 0.67 -12.48 -1.38
CA LEU A 32 0.65 -11.55 -0.26
C LEU A 32 -0.27 -10.36 -0.55
N ALA A 33 -0.30 -9.89 -1.80
CA ALA A 33 -1.20 -8.82 -2.21
C ALA A 33 -2.66 -9.25 -2.06
N ARG A 34 -2.98 -10.49 -2.44
CA ARG A 34 -4.32 -11.03 -2.29
C ARG A 34 -4.74 -11.08 -0.82
N LEU A 35 -3.87 -11.58 0.04
CA LEU A 35 -4.14 -11.66 1.48
C LEU A 35 -4.31 -10.27 2.09
N TYR A 36 -3.49 -9.31 1.68
CA TYR A 36 -3.65 -7.92 2.11
C TYR A 36 -5.02 -7.37 1.71
N SER A 37 -5.42 -7.60 0.46
CA SER A 37 -6.71 -7.12 -0.05
C SER A 37 -7.89 -7.70 0.74
N GLU A 38 -7.78 -8.95 1.17
CA GLU A 38 -8.83 -9.57 1.99
C GLU A 38 -8.95 -8.91 3.36
N ARG A 39 -7.82 -8.51 3.95
CA ARG A 39 -7.80 -7.87 5.27
C ARG A 39 -8.23 -6.40 5.21
N PHE A 40 -7.88 -5.71 4.13
CA PHE A 40 -8.14 -4.28 3.98
C PHE A 40 -8.81 -4.01 2.63
N PRO A 41 -10.09 -4.39 2.49
CA PRO A 41 -10.76 -4.36 1.19
C PRO A 41 -10.97 -2.96 0.62
N ASN A 42 -10.84 -1.91 1.44
CA ASN A 42 -11.01 -0.54 0.97
C ASN A 42 -9.70 0.09 0.48
N ASP A 43 -8.57 -0.57 0.70
CA ASP A 43 -7.29 -0.09 0.21
C ASP A 43 -7.11 -0.43 -1.27
N THR A 44 -6.41 0.44 -2.00
CA THR A 44 -5.99 0.14 -3.36
C THR A 44 -4.71 -0.69 -3.29
N VAL A 45 -4.70 -1.87 -3.93
CA VAL A 45 -3.55 -2.77 -3.89
C VAL A 45 -2.96 -2.90 -5.29
N ILE A 46 -1.67 -2.60 -5.38
CA ILE A 46 -0.90 -2.70 -6.63
C ILE A 46 0.07 -3.87 -6.51
N VAL A 47 0.01 -4.80 -7.45
CA VAL A 47 0.98 -5.89 -7.54
C VAL A 47 2.10 -5.43 -8.46
N GLY A 48 3.30 -5.25 -7.92
CA GLY A 48 4.41 -4.77 -8.72
C GLY A 48 5.63 -4.38 -7.90
N ASP A 49 6.60 -3.80 -8.58
CA ASP A 49 7.85 -3.34 -7.98
C ASP A 49 7.60 -2.04 -7.21
N ALA A 50 7.80 -2.09 -5.89
CA ALA A 50 7.54 -0.93 -5.02
C ALA A 50 8.47 0.25 -5.35
N HIS A 51 9.73 -0.03 -5.69
CA HIS A 51 10.68 1.04 -6.01
C HIS A 51 10.27 1.76 -7.29
N GLN A 52 9.89 1.02 -8.31
CA GLN A 52 9.45 1.61 -9.57
C GLN A 52 8.16 2.41 -9.38
N TYR A 53 7.22 1.88 -8.61
CA TYR A 53 5.99 2.57 -8.32
C TYR A 53 6.26 3.90 -7.59
N LEU A 54 7.17 3.88 -6.63
CA LEU A 54 7.58 5.08 -5.91
C LEU A 54 8.11 6.15 -6.86
N LEU A 55 9.02 5.77 -7.76
CA LEU A 55 9.61 6.72 -8.71
C LEU A 55 8.55 7.36 -9.61
N ASP A 56 7.55 6.58 -10.01
CA ASP A 56 6.54 7.05 -10.96
C ASP A 56 5.42 7.86 -10.29
N HIS A 57 5.18 7.66 -8.98
CA HIS A 57 3.96 8.15 -8.32
C HIS A 57 4.17 8.91 -7.01
N TYR A 58 5.40 9.12 -6.55
CA TYR A 58 5.62 9.67 -5.19
C TYR A 58 4.94 11.01 -4.96
N LYS A 59 4.77 11.83 -6.00
CA LYS A 59 4.16 13.15 -5.88
C LYS A 59 2.65 13.11 -5.63
N GLU A 60 2.04 11.95 -5.80
CA GLU A 60 0.60 11.78 -5.63
C GLU A 60 0.20 11.57 -4.16
N PHE A 61 1.18 11.37 -3.28
CA PHE A 61 0.93 10.96 -1.90
C PHE A 61 1.38 11.99 -0.89
N ASP A 62 0.63 12.10 0.21
CA ASP A 62 0.96 12.99 1.33
C ASP A 62 1.96 12.37 2.29
N PHE A 63 1.96 11.04 2.39
CA PHE A 63 2.82 10.29 3.30
C PHE A 63 3.24 8.98 2.63
N ILE A 64 4.50 8.58 2.81
CA ILE A 64 5.05 7.35 2.24
C ILE A 64 5.70 6.54 3.34
N TRP A 65 5.28 5.29 3.49
CA TRP A 65 5.85 4.33 4.43
C TRP A 65 6.57 3.24 3.67
N SER A 66 7.78 2.88 4.10
CA SER A 66 8.53 1.77 3.51
C SER A 66 9.22 0.92 4.57
#